data_08a31b8b892857da0522b3365ea24890
#
_entry.id   08a31b8b892857da0522b3365ea24890
#
_cell.length_a   1.000
_cell.length_b   1.000
_cell.length_c   1.000
_cell.angle_alpha   90.00
_cell.angle_beta   90.00
_cell.angle_gamma   90.00
#
_symmetry.space_group_name_H-M   'P 1'
#
loop_
_entity.id
_entity.type
_entity.pdbx_description
1 polymer ?
#
loop_
_entity_poly.entity_id
_entity_poly.type
_entity_poly.pdbx_seq_one_letter_code
_entity_poly.pdbx_strand_id
1 'polypeptide(L)'
;MGSRLEARGFWKGAVACAVIAGLLLPGCPGDLEKQSEIVKLRVLAVQAEPAELIVDPAQPPPRTTLTALAVEPSGAPIAMEYALCTVQEEPPPPDVDCPGTQGIPLAPAGPVSAVLDLGDPRAIALAQQIAQDGGFADGGTFPPEGFPVLVGFRATAPAHTLSDGGPPGADGGDLQILEGLTTVTVRGPGPPVNQNPALDALLLGDAGVEISPDGTSAAPASTTQRLRPVPAPGAKEPADGGVEALGYSFFGTAGSISNLRSTDTTATGQPADTSIDWSAPSAPQQVDLWVVVRDGRGGVGWIARSVQVTPPAAR
;
A
#
# COMPACT_ATOMS: atom_id res chain seq x y z
N MET A 1 44.98 22.13 -49.14
CA MET A 1 44.26 23.35 -49.41
C MET A 1 43.29 23.51 -48.26
N GLY A 2 43.58 24.28 -47.26
CA GLY A 2 43.59 25.71 -47.11
C GLY A 2 42.21 26.09 -46.65
N SER A 3 41.93 26.77 -45.58
CA SER A 3 42.53 27.79 -44.72
C SER A 3 41.65 27.97 -43.51
N ARG A 4 42.11 27.98 -42.27
CA ARG A 4 42.33 29.12 -41.37
C ARG A 4 41.30 30.25 -41.43
N LEU A 5 40.73 30.56 -40.23
CA LEU A 5 40.64 31.89 -39.61
C LEU A 5 39.85 31.71 -38.28
N GLU A 6 40.43 31.80 -37.16
CA GLU A 6 40.68 32.92 -36.22
C GLU A 6 39.60 34.00 -36.17
N ALA A 7 38.97 34.15 -35.00
CA ALA A 7 38.75 35.46 -34.41
C ALA A 7 38.35 35.37 -32.94
N ARG A 8 39.17 35.96 -32.15
CA ARG A 8 39.13 36.36 -30.76
C ARG A 8 37.93 37.26 -30.46
N GLY A 9 37.38 37.10 -29.29
CA GLY A 9 36.41 38.04 -28.71
C GLY A 9 36.37 37.94 -27.17
N PHE A 10 37.36 38.58 -26.57
CA PHE A 10 37.48 38.81 -25.11
C PHE A 10 36.46 39.87 -24.72
N TRP A 11 35.45 39.50 -23.90
CA TRP A 11 34.66 40.52 -23.20
C TRP A 11 34.69 40.24 -21.72
N LYS A 12 35.46 41.06 -21.02
CA LYS A 12 35.42 41.26 -19.59
C LYS A 12 34.17 42.12 -19.30
N GLY A 13 33.23 41.60 -18.57
CA GLY A 13 32.01 42.28 -18.13
C GLY A 13 31.75 41.95 -16.65
N ALA A 14 32.08 42.90 -15.83
CA ALA A 14 31.75 43.20 -14.47
C ALA A 14 30.83 42.22 -13.70
N VAL A 15 31.39 41.66 -12.62
CA VAL A 15 30.68 40.99 -11.53
C VAL A 15 29.89 42.06 -10.77
N ALA A 16 28.59 42.16 -11.02
CA ALA A 16 27.65 42.85 -10.14
C ALA A 16 27.19 41.86 -9.08
N CYS A 17 27.73 41.94 -7.87
CA CYS A 17 27.17 41.33 -6.68
C CYS A 17 25.79 41.89 -6.39
N ALA A 18 24.75 41.28 -6.91
CA ALA A 18 23.39 41.50 -6.40
C ALA A 18 23.25 40.65 -5.14
N VAL A 19 23.37 41.30 -4.01
CA VAL A 19 22.93 40.78 -2.70
C VAL A 19 21.42 40.67 -2.78
N ILE A 20 20.94 39.49 -3.14
CA ILE A 20 19.53 39.12 -3.00
C ILE A 20 19.31 38.90 -1.52
N ALA A 21 18.77 39.92 -0.85
CA ALA A 21 18.20 39.81 0.47
C ALA A 21 17.15 38.68 0.43
N GLY A 22 17.50 37.55 1.02
CA GLY A 22 16.61 36.44 1.15
C GLY A 22 15.34 36.86 1.87
N LEU A 23 14.26 37.03 1.14
CA LEU A 23 12.92 36.97 1.68
C LEU A 23 12.81 35.62 2.38
N LEU A 24 12.95 35.64 3.69
CA LEU A 24 12.46 34.62 4.60
C LEU A 24 10.94 34.61 4.43
N LEU A 25 10.47 33.94 3.38
CA LEU A 25 9.10 33.47 3.36
C LEU A 25 8.99 32.52 4.56
N PRO A 26 8.16 32.82 5.55
CA PRO A 26 7.77 31.83 6.52
C PRO A 26 7.15 30.70 5.67
N GLY A 27 7.90 29.63 5.45
CA GLY A 27 7.33 28.41 4.91
C GLY A 27 6.13 28.13 5.79
N CYS A 28 4.93 28.11 5.22
CA CYS A 28 3.77 27.63 5.93
C CYS A 28 4.19 26.28 6.55
N PRO A 29 4.19 26.13 7.86
CA PRO A 29 4.22 24.82 8.47
C PRO A 29 2.82 24.25 8.20
N GLY A 30 2.55 23.90 6.95
CA GLY A 30 1.48 22.97 6.65
C GLY A 30 1.90 21.69 7.34
N ASP A 31 1.15 21.28 8.35
CA ASP A 31 1.28 19.95 8.93
C ASP A 31 1.08 18.95 7.78
N LEU A 32 2.20 18.55 7.16
CA LEU A 32 2.17 17.50 6.18
C LEU A 32 1.69 16.26 6.93
N GLU A 33 0.53 15.78 6.55
CA GLU A 33 -0.08 14.59 7.11
C GLU A 33 0.95 13.45 7.11
N LYS A 34 1.25 12.92 8.28
CA LYS A 34 2.20 11.83 8.40
C LYS A 34 1.65 10.60 7.69
N GLN A 35 2.42 10.03 6.78
CA GLN A 35 1.98 8.86 6.01
C GLN A 35 1.62 7.65 6.87
N SER A 36 2.18 7.54 8.07
CA SER A 36 1.89 6.48 9.04
C SER A 36 0.67 6.73 9.92
N GLU A 37 0.15 7.96 9.97
CA GLU A 37 -0.98 8.33 10.81
C GLU A 37 -2.29 8.28 10.02
N ILE A 38 -3.27 7.57 10.54
CA ILE A 38 -4.58 7.39 9.90
C ILE A 38 -5.54 8.41 10.52
N VAL A 39 -5.73 9.53 9.83
CA VAL A 39 -6.63 10.62 10.25
C VAL A 39 -7.87 10.77 9.35
N LYS A 40 -7.92 10.01 8.24
CA LYS A 40 -9.03 9.98 7.28
C LYS A 40 -9.09 8.62 6.60
N LEU A 41 -10.08 8.42 5.72
CA LEU A 41 -10.20 7.21 4.89
C LEU A 41 -8.87 6.89 4.20
N ARG A 42 -8.40 5.65 4.38
CA ARG A 42 -7.23 5.10 3.67
C ARG A 42 -7.46 3.65 3.27
N VAL A 43 -6.90 3.27 2.14
CA VAL A 43 -6.72 1.87 1.75
C VAL A 43 -5.23 1.55 1.94
N LEU A 44 -4.93 0.70 2.92
CA LEU A 44 -3.54 0.36 3.29
C LEU A 44 -2.99 -0.77 2.45
N ALA A 45 -3.88 -1.67 2.00
CA ALA A 45 -3.55 -2.81 1.18
C ALA A 45 -4.78 -3.34 0.44
N VAL A 46 -4.55 -4.04 -0.67
CA VAL A 46 -5.52 -4.92 -1.32
C VAL A 46 -4.84 -6.27 -1.47
N GLN A 47 -5.47 -7.32 -0.96
CA GLN A 47 -5.01 -8.70 -1.06
C GLN A 47 -5.83 -9.43 -2.11
N ALA A 48 -5.18 -10.21 -2.95
CA ALA A 48 -5.81 -11.18 -3.83
C ALA A 48 -5.68 -12.58 -3.20
N GLU A 49 -6.78 -13.34 -3.13
CA GLU A 49 -6.75 -14.72 -2.63
C GLU A 49 -7.47 -15.65 -3.61
N PRO A 50 -6.72 -16.51 -4.31
CA PRO A 50 -5.26 -16.67 -4.31
C PRO A 50 -4.51 -15.45 -4.87
N ALA A 51 -3.23 -15.30 -4.49
CA ALA A 51 -2.38 -14.16 -4.86
C ALA A 51 -2.11 -14.07 -6.37
N GLU A 52 -2.18 -15.20 -7.07
CA GLU A 52 -1.99 -15.32 -8.52
C GLU A 52 -3.13 -16.08 -9.18
N LEU A 53 -3.42 -15.75 -10.44
CA LEU A 53 -4.37 -16.46 -11.29
C LEU A 53 -3.63 -17.34 -12.29
N ILE A 54 -3.82 -18.66 -12.18
CA ILE A 54 -3.20 -19.64 -13.08
C ILE A 54 -4.20 -19.99 -14.18
N VAL A 55 -3.90 -19.58 -15.42
CA VAL A 55 -4.71 -19.89 -16.59
C VAL A 55 -4.21 -21.17 -17.23
N ASP A 56 -4.89 -22.29 -16.94
CA ASP A 56 -4.65 -23.59 -17.53
C ASP A 56 -5.83 -23.92 -18.47
N PRO A 57 -5.60 -24.11 -19.78
CA PRO A 57 -6.69 -24.46 -20.72
C PRO A 57 -7.42 -25.77 -20.39
N ALA A 58 -6.83 -26.63 -19.58
CA ALA A 58 -7.45 -27.90 -19.13
C ALA A 58 -8.31 -27.73 -17.88
N GLN A 59 -8.34 -26.55 -17.26
CA GLN A 59 -9.06 -26.24 -16.04
C GLN A 59 -10.14 -25.17 -16.29
N PRO A 60 -11.16 -25.07 -15.42
CA PRO A 60 -12.07 -23.93 -15.43
C PRO A 60 -11.31 -22.61 -15.29
N PRO A 61 -11.83 -21.52 -15.86
CA PRO A 61 -11.23 -20.19 -15.69
C PRO A 61 -11.00 -19.86 -14.22
N PRO A 62 -9.79 -19.40 -13.85
CA PRO A 62 -9.47 -19.10 -12.48
C PRO A 62 -10.15 -17.81 -12.01
N ARG A 63 -10.31 -17.69 -10.70
CA ARG A 63 -10.83 -16.51 -10.03
C ARG A 63 -10.07 -16.21 -8.75
N THR A 64 -10.00 -14.94 -8.36
CA THR A 64 -9.45 -14.51 -7.08
C THR A 64 -10.40 -13.56 -6.40
N THR A 65 -10.43 -13.58 -5.07
CA THR A 65 -11.14 -12.59 -4.26
C THR A 65 -10.18 -11.49 -3.87
N LEU A 66 -10.51 -10.26 -4.24
CA LEU A 66 -9.80 -9.07 -3.79
C LEU A 66 -10.44 -8.59 -2.49
N THR A 67 -9.63 -8.34 -1.47
CA THR A 67 -10.08 -7.80 -0.18
C THR A 67 -9.21 -6.62 0.20
N ALA A 68 -9.82 -5.46 0.47
CA ALA A 68 -9.10 -4.29 0.94
C ALA A 68 -8.98 -4.26 2.46
N LEU A 69 -7.80 -3.90 2.94
CA LEU A 69 -7.62 -3.31 4.25
C LEU A 69 -7.89 -1.80 4.12
N ALA A 70 -9.16 -1.44 4.21
CA ALA A 70 -9.60 -0.05 4.20
C ALA A 70 -9.93 0.38 5.63
N VAL A 71 -9.48 1.58 6.00
CA VAL A 71 -9.57 2.09 7.39
C VAL A 71 -10.12 3.50 7.36
N GLU A 72 -11.08 3.76 8.24
CA GLU A 72 -11.63 5.08 8.51
C GLU A 72 -11.63 5.27 10.04
N PRO A 73 -10.94 6.31 10.59
CA PRO A 73 -10.66 6.41 12.03
C PRO A 73 -11.89 6.52 12.93
N SER A 74 -13.02 7.00 12.41
CA SER A 74 -14.26 7.10 13.17
C SER A 74 -15.06 5.78 13.24
N GLY A 75 -14.63 4.76 12.49
CA GLY A 75 -15.37 3.52 12.34
C GLY A 75 -16.58 3.62 11.42
N ALA A 76 -16.67 4.68 10.61
CA ALA A 76 -17.74 4.81 9.61
C ALA A 76 -17.68 3.67 8.58
N PRO A 77 -18.83 3.23 8.06
CA PRO A 77 -18.88 2.19 7.06
C PRO A 77 -18.16 2.64 5.77
N ILE A 78 -17.34 1.74 5.23
CA ILE A 78 -16.61 1.95 3.99
C ILE A 78 -17.28 1.12 2.90
N ALA A 79 -17.58 1.75 1.75
CA ALA A 79 -17.99 1.06 0.54
C ALA A 79 -16.82 1.02 -0.45
N MET A 80 -16.61 -0.13 -1.09
CA MET A 80 -15.57 -0.34 -2.07
C MET A 80 -16.17 -0.73 -3.41
N GLU A 81 -15.68 -0.13 -4.47
CA GLU A 81 -15.91 -0.53 -5.86
C GLU A 81 -14.59 -0.99 -6.46
N TYR A 82 -14.63 -2.02 -7.30
CA TYR A 82 -13.47 -2.54 -8.00
C TYR A 82 -13.78 -2.71 -9.49
N ALA A 83 -12.79 -2.46 -10.32
CA ALA A 83 -12.87 -2.71 -11.74
C ALA A 83 -11.53 -3.21 -12.30
N LEU A 84 -11.58 -4.17 -13.21
CA LEU A 84 -10.44 -4.51 -14.04
C LEU A 84 -10.26 -3.40 -15.07
N CYS A 85 -9.12 -2.70 -15.02
CA CYS A 85 -8.86 -1.55 -15.89
C CYS A 85 -8.66 -2.03 -17.34
N THR A 86 -9.29 -1.37 -18.30
CA THR A 86 -9.11 -1.69 -19.73
C THR A 86 -7.81 -1.11 -20.27
N VAL A 87 -7.31 -0.04 -19.65
CA VAL A 87 -5.97 0.51 -19.93
C VAL A 87 -4.99 -0.09 -18.94
N GLN A 88 -3.95 -0.72 -19.47
CA GLN A 88 -2.96 -1.49 -18.68
C GLN A 88 -1.56 -0.85 -18.72
N GLU A 89 -1.49 0.44 -18.98
CA GLU A 89 -0.24 1.20 -18.89
C GLU A 89 0.08 1.53 -17.43
N GLU A 90 1.36 1.47 -17.04
CA GLU A 90 1.83 1.83 -15.71
C GLU A 90 2.97 2.87 -15.82
N PRO A 91 2.82 4.10 -15.29
CA PRO A 91 1.60 4.64 -14.67
C PRO A 91 0.47 4.83 -15.70
N PRO A 92 -0.80 4.70 -15.29
CA PRO A 92 -1.92 4.93 -16.19
C PRO A 92 -1.93 6.40 -16.63
N PRO A 93 -2.38 6.69 -17.87
CA PRO A 93 -2.58 8.06 -18.30
C PRO A 93 -3.52 8.83 -17.36
N PRO A 94 -3.36 10.15 -17.22
CA PRO A 94 -4.10 10.94 -16.23
C PRO A 94 -5.62 11.04 -16.50
N ASP A 95 -6.08 10.63 -17.67
CA ASP A 95 -7.48 10.60 -18.09
C ASP A 95 -8.11 9.20 -17.93
N VAL A 96 -7.39 8.22 -17.37
CA VAL A 96 -7.93 6.89 -17.10
C VAL A 96 -8.81 6.92 -15.87
N ASP A 97 -10.10 6.63 -16.05
CA ASP A 97 -11.10 6.46 -15.00
C ASP A 97 -11.34 4.97 -14.74
N CYS A 98 -10.64 4.43 -13.72
CA CYS A 98 -10.78 3.04 -13.29
C CYS A 98 -10.77 2.98 -11.75
N PRO A 99 -11.86 2.55 -11.08
CA PRO A 99 -13.13 2.13 -11.66
C PRO A 99 -13.95 3.33 -12.20
N GLY A 100 -14.59 3.12 -13.33
CA GLY A 100 -15.37 4.13 -14.01
C GLY A 100 -15.68 3.68 -15.44
N THR A 101 -15.62 4.61 -16.41
CA THR A 101 -15.97 4.31 -17.80
C THR A 101 -15.00 3.37 -18.51
N GLN A 102 -13.77 3.27 -18.04
CA GLN A 102 -12.69 2.45 -18.62
C GLN A 102 -12.39 1.20 -17.78
N GLY A 103 -13.29 0.82 -16.90
CA GLY A 103 -13.16 -0.38 -16.08
C GLY A 103 -14.23 -1.43 -16.39
N ILE A 104 -13.87 -2.70 -16.28
CA ILE A 104 -14.82 -3.82 -16.24
C ILE A 104 -15.19 -4.02 -14.77
N PRO A 105 -16.41 -3.67 -14.33
CA PRO A 105 -16.79 -3.79 -12.92
C PRO A 105 -16.67 -5.23 -12.44
N LEU A 106 -16.10 -5.42 -11.25
CA LEU A 106 -15.99 -6.72 -10.60
C LEU A 106 -17.23 -6.99 -9.73
N ALA A 107 -17.58 -8.26 -9.62
CA ALA A 107 -18.71 -8.68 -8.78
C ALA A 107 -18.34 -8.49 -7.29
N PRO A 108 -19.17 -7.79 -6.48
CA PRO A 108 -18.91 -7.63 -5.06
C PRO A 108 -19.00 -8.99 -4.33
N ALA A 109 -18.08 -9.23 -3.39
CA ALA A 109 -18.07 -10.40 -2.52
C ALA A 109 -18.31 -10.03 -1.05
N GLY A 110 -18.30 -8.74 -0.72
CA GLY A 110 -18.51 -8.18 0.62
C GLY A 110 -18.36 -6.66 0.61
N PRO A 111 -18.45 -6.00 1.75
CA PRO A 111 -18.37 -4.54 1.84
C PRO A 111 -17.06 -3.96 1.28
N VAL A 112 -15.95 -4.70 1.47
CA VAL A 112 -14.60 -4.29 1.05
C VAL A 112 -13.96 -5.33 0.11
N SER A 113 -14.76 -6.22 -0.50
CA SER A 113 -14.25 -7.34 -1.30
C SER A 113 -14.98 -7.47 -2.63
N ALA A 114 -14.26 -7.92 -3.66
CA ALA A 114 -14.82 -8.25 -4.98
C ALA A 114 -14.15 -9.50 -5.57
N VAL A 115 -14.78 -10.10 -6.57
CA VAL A 115 -14.23 -11.25 -7.30
C VAL A 115 -13.74 -10.82 -8.66
N LEU A 116 -12.47 -11.04 -8.94
CA LEU A 116 -11.93 -11.04 -10.30
C LEU A 116 -12.07 -12.45 -10.86
N ASP A 117 -12.96 -12.60 -11.84
CA ASP A 117 -13.29 -13.88 -12.49
C ASP A 117 -12.86 -13.82 -13.97
N LEU A 118 -11.83 -14.56 -14.32
CA LEU A 118 -11.39 -14.72 -15.71
C LEU A 118 -12.37 -15.58 -16.55
N GLY A 119 -13.45 -16.09 -15.97
CA GLY A 119 -14.57 -16.64 -16.71
C GLY A 119 -15.45 -15.57 -17.38
N ASP A 120 -15.36 -14.29 -16.99
CA ASP A 120 -15.97 -13.18 -17.73
C ASP A 120 -15.27 -13.05 -19.11
N PRO A 121 -15.99 -13.19 -20.23
CA PRO A 121 -15.39 -13.09 -21.55
C PRO A 121 -14.61 -11.79 -21.82
N ARG A 122 -14.98 -10.69 -21.15
CA ARG A 122 -14.28 -9.40 -21.28
C ARG A 122 -12.94 -9.42 -20.53
N ALA A 123 -12.92 -10.04 -19.34
CA ALA A 123 -11.70 -10.16 -18.55
C ALA A 123 -10.67 -11.07 -19.23
N ILE A 124 -11.11 -12.23 -19.75
CA ILE A 124 -10.17 -13.13 -20.45
C ILE A 124 -9.68 -12.52 -21.78
N ALA A 125 -10.56 -11.81 -22.52
CA ALA A 125 -10.14 -11.14 -23.74
C ALA A 125 -9.10 -10.07 -23.48
N LEU A 126 -9.27 -9.27 -22.41
CA LEU A 126 -8.28 -8.28 -21.99
C LEU A 126 -6.97 -8.94 -21.57
N ALA A 127 -7.01 -9.98 -20.74
CA ALA A 127 -5.82 -10.71 -20.32
C ALA A 127 -5.05 -11.31 -21.53
N GLN A 128 -5.77 -11.85 -22.52
CA GLN A 128 -5.18 -12.32 -23.77
C GLN A 128 -4.55 -11.19 -24.60
N GLN A 129 -5.21 -10.03 -24.69
CA GLN A 129 -4.67 -8.86 -25.36
C GLN A 129 -3.38 -8.39 -24.69
N ILE A 130 -3.34 -8.25 -23.36
CA ILE A 130 -2.13 -7.89 -22.61
C ILE A 130 -1.00 -8.87 -22.88
N ALA A 131 -1.30 -10.18 -22.87
CA ALA A 131 -0.31 -11.19 -23.18
C ALA A 131 0.25 -11.07 -24.62
N GLN A 132 -0.60 -10.72 -25.60
CA GLN A 132 -0.18 -10.48 -26.99
C GLN A 132 0.67 -9.22 -27.14
N ASP A 133 0.23 -8.11 -26.55
CA ASP A 133 0.93 -6.81 -26.60
C ASP A 133 2.30 -6.88 -25.87
N GLY A 134 2.39 -7.69 -24.81
CA GLY A 134 3.63 -7.99 -24.09
C GLY A 134 4.60 -8.93 -24.82
N GLY A 135 4.27 -9.37 -26.05
CA GLY A 135 5.14 -10.23 -26.86
C GLY A 135 5.18 -11.70 -26.38
N PHE A 136 4.26 -12.11 -25.50
CA PHE A 136 4.21 -13.48 -24.95
C PHE A 136 3.43 -14.47 -25.82
N ALA A 137 2.89 -14.06 -26.95
CA ALA A 137 1.93 -14.86 -27.68
C ALA A 137 2.49 -15.47 -28.96
N ASP A 138 3.22 -16.58 -28.84
CA ASP A 138 3.20 -17.61 -29.87
C ASP A 138 2.09 -18.61 -29.51
N GLY A 139 0.86 -18.33 -29.97
CA GLY A 139 -0.27 -19.28 -29.86
C GLY A 139 -1.20 -19.17 -28.65
N GLY A 140 -1.20 -18.05 -27.91
CA GLY A 140 -2.22 -17.77 -26.89
C GLY A 140 -2.04 -18.46 -25.53
N THR A 141 -0.85 -18.93 -25.22
CA THR A 141 -0.51 -19.45 -23.89
C THR A 141 0.03 -18.35 -23.00
N PHE A 142 -0.47 -18.28 -21.76
CA PHE A 142 0.03 -17.37 -20.76
C PHE A 142 1.45 -17.77 -20.34
N PRO A 143 2.38 -16.80 -20.18
CA PRO A 143 3.75 -17.11 -19.77
C PRO A 143 3.77 -17.67 -18.32
N PRO A 144 4.65 -18.63 -18.03
CA PRO A 144 4.76 -19.21 -16.68
C PRO A 144 5.26 -18.21 -15.64
N GLU A 145 6.03 -17.21 -16.03
CA GLU A 145 6.47 -16.08 -15.19
C GLU A 145 5.35 -15.10 -14.88
N GLY A 146 4.31 -15.08 -15.70
CA GLY A 146 3.15 -14.21 -15.49
C GLY A 146 3.35 -12.77 -15.93
N PHE A 147 2.27 -12.01 -15.86
CA PHE A 147 2.25 -10.57 -16.04
C PHE A 147 1.20 -9.95 -15.09
N PRO A 148 1.42 -8.70 -14.65
CA PRO A 148 0.46 -8.00 -13.82
C PRO A 148 -0.73 -7.50 -14.66
N VAL A 149 -1.93 -7.61 -14.12
CA VAL A 149 -3.10 -6.89 -14.62
C VAL A 149 -3.53 -5.85 -13.61
N LEU A 150 -3.88 -4.66 -14.09
CA LEU A 150 -4.27 -3.53 -13.25
C LEU A 150 -5.74 -3.67 -12.84
N VAL A 151 -5.98 -3.55 -11.54
CA VAL A 151 -7.31 -3.44 -10.96
C VAL A 151 -7.42 -2.13 -10.23
N GLY A 152 -8.36 -1.29 -10.64
CA GLY A 152 -8.70 -0.06 -9.95
C GLY A 152 -9.66 -0.32 -8.81
N PHE A 153 -9.58 0.52 -7.79
CA PHE A 153 -10.55 0.55 -6.72
C PHE A 153 -10.94 1.99 -6.37
N ARG A 154 -12.19 2.15 -5.90
CA ARG A 154 -12.71 3.38 -5.31
C ARG A 154 -13.29 3.05 -3.95
N ALA A 155 -12.73 3.68 -2.91
CA ALA A 155 -13.24 3.61 -1.54
C ALA A 155 -14.04 4.88 -1.23
N THR A 156 -15.19 4.73 -0.61
CA THR A 156 -16.03 5.85 -0.16
C THR A 156 -16.43 5.66 1.30
N ALA A 157 -16.38 6.73 2.06
CA ALA A 157 -16.88 6.79 3.44
C ALA A 157 -17.50 8.18 3.70
N PRO A 158 -18.42 8.32 4.66
CA PRO A 158 -18.88 9.62 5.12
C PRO A 158 -17.68 10.48 5.56
N ALA A 159 -17.66 11.75 5.17
CA ALA A 159 -16.64 12.68 5.66
C ALA A 159 -16.90 12.98 7.13
N HIS A 160 -15.96 12.62 7.99
CA HIS A 160 -15.92 13.15 9.35
C HIS A 160 -15.05 14.38 9.35
N THR A 161 -15.67 15.55 9.56
CA THR A 161 -14.89 16.69 10.04
C THR A 161 -14.44 16.31 11.44
N LEU A 162 -13.14 16.12 11.65
CA LEU A 162 -12.53 16.26 12.96
C LEU A 162 -12.72 17.73 13.33
N SER A 163 -13.94 18.09 13.78
CA SER A 163 -14.22 19.45 14.17
C SER A 163 -13.52 19.70 15.50
N ASP A 164 -12.79 20.79 15.57
CA ASP A 164 -12.35 21.43 16.80
C ASP A 164 -13.55 21.70 17.73
N GLY A 165 -14.17 20.64 18.27
CA GLY A 165 -15.20 20.69 19.31
C GLY A 165 -16.58 21.22 18.90
N GLY A 166 -16.91 21.36 17.62
CA GLY A 166 -18.26 21.66 17.15
C GLY A 166 -19.14 20.38 17.06
N PRO A 167 -20.48 20.48 17.30
CA PRO A 167 -21.35 19.34 17.05
C PRO A 167 -21.24 18.92 15.57
N PRO A 168 -21.37 17.61 15.24
CA PRO A 168 -21.36 17.16 13.86
C PRO A 168 -22.39 17.98 13.07
N GLY A 169 -21.89 18.75 12.10
CA GLY A 169 -22.71 19.66 11.32
C GLY A 169 -23.78 18.87 10.57
N ALA A 170 -25.01 19.39 10.63
CA ALA A 170 -26.17 18.90 9.89
C ALA A 170 -26.06 19.16 8.37
N ASP A 171 -24.90 19.58 7.90
CA ASP A 171 -24.62 19.82 6.49
C ASP A 171 -24.30 18.46 5.88
N GLY A 172 -25.14 18.02 4.95
CA GLY A 172 -25.09 16.70 4.32
C GLY A 172 -23.67 16.32 3.94
N GLY A 173 -23.06 15.47 4.78
CA GLY A 173 -21.62 15.28 4.87
C GLY A 173 -21.02 14.93 3.51
N ASP A 174 -20.01 15.68 3.09
CA ASP A 174 -19.22 15.34 1.93
C ASP A 174 -18.68 13.90 2.09
N LEU A 175 -18.68 13.14 1.00
CA LEU A 175 -18.07 11.82 0.98
C LEU A 175 -16.54 11.98 0.88
N GLN A 176 -15.82 11.22 1.68
CA GLN A 176 -14.42 10.94 1.41
C GLN A 176 -14.35 9.92 0.26
N ILE A 177 -13.63 10.25 -0.79
CA ILE A 177 -13.41 9.36 -1.92
C ILE A 177 -11.90 9.16 -2.06
N LEU A 178 -11.49 7.89 -2.15
CA LEU A 178 -10.12 7.50 -2.40
C LEU A 178 -10.10 6.53 -3.56
N GLU A 179 -9.31 6.85 -4.58
CA GLU A 179 -9.07 5.98 -5.72
C GLU A 179 -7.63 5.47 -5.71
N GLY A 180 -7.44 4.27 -6.24
CA GLY A 180 -6.12 3.68 -6.34
C GLY A 180 -6.09 2.47 -7.25
N LEU A 181 -4.89 1.92 -7.42
CA LEU A 181 -4.63 0.77 -8.25
C LEU A 181 -3.96 -0.33 -7.44
N THR A 182 -4.24 -1.56 -7.82
CA THR A 182 -3.49 -2.75 -7.41
C THR A 182 -3.25 -3.63 -8.63
N THR A 183 -2.33 -4.57 -8.51
CA THR A 183 -2.07 -5.54 -9.57
C THR A 183 -2.40 -6.95 -9.10
N VAL A 184 -2.85 -7.77 -10.04
CA VAL A 184 -3.01 -9.22 -9.86
C VAL A 184 -2.18 -9.91 -10.93
N THR A 185 -1.31 -10.84 -10.52
CA THR A 185 -0.51 -11.61 -11.47
C THR A 185 -1.36 -12.68 -12.13
N VAL A 186 -1.35 -12.70 -13.46
CA VAL A 186 -1.97 -13.74 -14.31
C VAL A 186 -0.86 -14.47 -15.04
N ARG A 187 -0.82 -15.80 -14.95
CA ARG A 187 0.20 -16.60 -15.59
C ARG A 187 -0.29 -17.95 -16.08
N GLY A 188 0.50 -18.62 -16.89
CA GLY A 188 0.32 -20.01 -17.25
C GLY A 188 0.73 -21.00 -16.13
N PRO A 189 0.47 -22.31 -16.31
CA PRO A 189 0.99 -23.33 -15.43
C PRO A 189 2.52 -23.28 -15.36
N GLY A 190 3.08 -23.44 -14.14
CA GLY A 190 4.53 -23.32 -13.96
C GLY A 190 4.96 -23.53 -12.51
N PRO A 191 5.93 -22.72 -12.02
CA PRO A 191 6.46 -22.80 -10.66
C PRO A 191 5.36 -22.77 -9.59
N PRO A 192 5.66 -23.12 -8.33
CA PRO A 192 4.70 -23.03 -7.24
C PRO A 192 3.97 -21.69 -7.22
N VAL A 193 2.67 -21.76 -6.93
CA VAL A 193 1.81 -20.57 -6.83
C VAL A 193 2.29 -19.70 -5.68
N ASN A 194 2.42 -18.38 -5.92
CA ASN A 194 2.71 -17.43 -4.87
C ASN A 194 1.57 -17.40 -3.84
N GLN A 195 1.92 -17.39 -2.56
CA GLN A 195 0.97 -17.32 -1.46
C GLN A 195 1.08 -15.99 -0.74
N ASN A 196 -0.03 -15.55 -0.17
CA ASN A 196 -0.01 -14.34 0.64
C ASN A 196 0.79 -14.58 1.93
N PRO A 197 1.77 -13.72 2.26
CA PRO A 197 2.49 -13.82 3.52
C PRO A 197 1.54 -13.52 4.69
N ALA A 198 1.62 -14.34 5.74
CA ALA A 198 0.83 -14.14 6.94
C ALA A 198 1.68 -13.64 8.12
N LEU A 199 1.05 -12.92 9.04
CA LEU A 199 1.66 -12.49 10.31
C LEU A 199 0.96 -13.21 11.48
N ASP A 200 1.76 -13.84 12.34
CA ASP A 200 1.26 -14.49 13.55
C ASP A 200 1.01 -13.48 14.67
N ALA A 201 1.95 -12.56 14.87
CA ALA A 201 1.90 -11.64 16.00
C ALA A 201 2.47 -10.26 15.67
N LEU A 202 2.07 -9.27 16.47
CA LEU A 202 2.74 -7.98 16.60
C LEU A 202 3.20 -7.84 18.05
N LEU A 203 4.51 -7.69 18.25
CA LEU A 203 5.12 -7.58 19.57
C LEU A 203 5.34 -6.12 19.94
N LEU A 204 5.16 -5.79 21.23
CA LEU A 204 5.28 -4.47 21.83
C LEU A 204 6.40 -4.45 22.88
N GLY A 205 7.19 -3.38 22.86
CA GLY A 205 8.27 -3.13 23.81
C GLY A 205 9.50 -4.02 23.61
N ASP A 206 10.57 -3.73 24.36
CA ASP A 206 11.83 -4.47 24.26
C ASP A 206 11.70 -5.93 24.76
N ALA A 207 10.80 -6.16 25.70
CA ALA A 207 10.48 -7.52 26.17
C ALA A 207 9.77 -8.38 25.12
N GLY A 208 9.26 -7.75 24.03
CA GLY A 208 8.56 -8.45 22.96
C GLY A 208 7.26 -9.12 23.41
N VAL A 209 6.45 -8.42 24.19
CA VAL A 209 5.15 -8.91 24.60
C VAL A 209 4.18 -8.84 23.43
N GLU A 210 3.47 -9.92 23.13
CA GLU A 210 2.47 -9.92 22.05
C GLU A 210 1.34 -8.93 22.37
N ILE A 211 0.97 -8.11 21.38
CA ILE A 211 -0.24 -7.30 21.46
C ILE A 211 -1.43 -8.22 21.25
N SER A 212 -2.22 -8.37 22.31
CA SER A 212 -3.37 -9.26 22.29
C SER A 212 -4.41 -8.86 21.24
N PRO A 213 -4.98 -9.82 20.51
CA PRO A 213 -6.03 -9.55 19.53
C PRO A 213 -7.33 -9.02 20.14
N ASP A 214 -7.54 -9.19 21.45
CA ASP A 214 -8.74 -8.71 22.17
C ASP A 214 -8.64 -7.24 22.64
N GLY A 215 -7.53 -6.53 22.32
CA GLY A 215 -7.33 -5.13 22.66
C GLY A 215 -6.98 -4.86 24.13
N THR A 216 -6.58 -5.88 24.90
CA THR A 216 -6.23 -5.73 26.32
C THR A 216 -4.79 -5.24 26.56
N SER A 217 -3.97 -5.13 25.52
CA SER A 217 -2.59 -4.65 25.65
C SER A 217 -2.54 -3.15 25.96
N ALA A 218 -1.58 -2.75 26.81
CA ALA A 218 -1.45 -1.36 27.24
C ALA A 218 -0.02 -0.83 27.06
N ALA A 219 0.09 0.48 26.82
CA ALA A 219 1.34 1.23 26.80
C ALA A 219 1.20 2.53 27.59
N PRO A 220 2.21 2.97 28.35
CA PRO A 220 2.16 4.25 29.03
C PRO A 220 2.19 5.42 28.02
N ALA A 221 1.44 6.47 28.27
CA ALA A 221 1.45 7.70 27.47
C ALA A 221 2.86 8.32 27.42
N SER A 222 3.18 8.95 26.30
CA SER A 222 4.48 9.61 26.05
C SER A 222 5.70 8.70 26.18
N THR A 223 5.53 7.39 26.01
CA THR A 223 6.66 6.43 25.96
C THR A 223 6.92 5.96 24.55
N THR A 224 8.15 5.66 24.26
CA THR A 224 8.53 4.98 23.01
C THR A 224 8.53 3.48 23.24
N GLN A 225 7.83 2.76 22.37
CA GLN A 225 7.69 1.31 22.39
C GLN A 225 8.22 0.74 21.08
N ARG A 226 8.94 -0.35 21.15
CA ARG A 226 9.38 -1.08 19.98
C ARG A 226 8.23 -1.93 19.45
N LEU A 227 7.90 -1.82 18.15
CA LEU A 227 6.95 -2.68 17.45
C LEU A 227 7.72 -3.65 16.56
N ARG A 228 7.43 -4.94 16.68
CA ARG A 228 8.07 -5.98 15.88
C ARG A 228 7.05 -6.97 15.34
N PRO A 229 6.85 -7.04 14.01
CA PRO A 229 6.02 -8.05 13.39
C PRO A 229 6.70 -9.42 13.44
N VAL A 230 5.91 -10.46 13.62
CA VAL A 230 6.35 -11.86 13.58
C VAL A 230 5.65 -12.53 12.40
N PRO A 231 6.38 -12.90 11.35
CA PRO A 231 5.80 -13.65 10.26
C PRO A 231 5.39 -15.06 10.70
N ALA A 232 4.29 -15.56 10.15
CA ALA A 232 3.86 -16.94 10.39
C ALA A 232 4.87 -17.95 9.81
N PRO A 233 4.94 -19.17 10.35
CA PRO A 233 5.69 -20.23 9.72
C PRO A 233 5.24 -20.45 8.27
N GLY A 234 6.17 -20.44 7.33
CA GLY A 234 5.88 -20.56 5.91
C GLY A 234 5.43 -19.27 5.20
N ALA A 235 5.44 -18.13 5.88
CA ALA A 235 5.14 -16.83 5.27
C ALA A 235 6.16 -16.40 4.21
N LYS A 236 7.30 -17.07 4.15
CA LYS A 236 8.34 -16.87 3.15
C LYS A 236 8.46 -18.10 2.28
N GLU A 237 8.41 -17.90 1.00
CA GLU A 237 8.55 -18.96 0.03
C GLU A 237 9.97 -19.04 -0.55
N PRO A 238 10.36 -20.20 -1.10
CA PRO A 238 11.59 -20.31 -1.90
C PRO A 238 11.49 -19.37 -3.11
N ALA A 239 12.55 -18.60 -3.35
CA ALA A 239 12.69 -17.72 -4.50
C ALA A 239 14.02 -18.02 -5.21
N ASP A 240 14.17 -17.56 -6.44
CA ASP A 240 15.40 -17.71 -7.21
C ASP A 240 16.60 -17.14 -6.45
N GLY A 241 17.48 -18.04 -6.03
CA GLY A 241 18.69 -17.68 -5.27
C GLY A 241 18.54 -17.65 -3.75
N GLY A 242 17.40 -18.08 -3.17
CA GLY A 242 17.26 -18.14 -1.71
C GLY A 242 15.82 -18.22 -1.22
N VAL A 243 15.51 -17.39 -0.26
CA VAL A 243 14.17 -17.20 0.31
C VAL A 243 13.78 -15.75 0.08
N GLU A 244 12.52 -15.52 -0.23
CA GLU A 244 12.02 -14.17 -0.50
C GLU A 244 12.18 -13.22 0.68
N ALA A 245 12.29 -11.93 0.37
CA ALA A 245 12.35 -10.86 1.35
C ALA A 245 10.94 -10.33 1.63
N LEU A 246 10.61 -10.13 2.91
CA LEU A 246 9.35 -9.53 3.31
C LEU A 246 9.55 -8.05 3.63
N GLY A 247 8.68 -7.20 3.05
CA GLY A 247 8.58 -5.78 3.36
C GLY A 247 7.38 -5.50 4.27
N TYR A 248 7.58 -4.66 5.29
CA TYR A 248 6.56 -4.31 6.27
C TYR A 248 6.24 -2.82 6.20
N SER A 249 4.97 -2.47 6.30
CA SER A 249 4.52 -1.07 6.41
C SER A 249 3.67 -0.92 7.67
N PHE A 250 3.90 0.16 8.42
CA PHE A 250 3.31 0.37 9.75
C PHE A 250 2.40 1.60 9.74
N PHE A 251 1.23 1.46 10.37
CA PHE A 251 0.22 2.51 10.45
C PHE A 251 -0.42 2.51 11.84
N GLY A 252 -0.91 3.68 12.26
CA GLY A 252 -1.62 3.83 13.52
C GLY A 252 -2.57 5.01 13.52
N THR A 253 -3.59 4.97 14.36
CA THR A 253 -4.55 6.09 14.51
C THR A 253 -3.98 7.25 15.33
N ALA A 254 -2.93 7.03 16.11
CA ALA A 254 -2.28 8.08 16.91
C ALA A 254 -0.84 7.72 17.30
N GLY A 255 -0.10 8.73 17.72
CA GLY A 255 1.31 8.63 18.06
C GLY A 255 2.23 8.91 16.87
N SER A 256 3.50 8.54 16.97
CA SER A 256 4.43 8.69 15.86
C SER A 256 5.25 7.42 15.64
N ILE A 257 5.36 7.03 14.40
CA ILE A 257 6.12 5.86 13.93
C ILE A 257 7.44 6.37 13.35
N SER A 258 8.57 5.82 13.81
CA SER A 258 9.92 6.28 13.40
C SER A 258 10.21 6.03 11.93
N ASN A 259 9.80 4.86 11.43
CA ASN A 259 9.94 4.47 10.03
C ASN A 259 8.65 3.83 9.54
N LEU A 260 8.10 4.37 8.44
CA LEU A 260 6.91 3.81 7.83
C LEU A 260 7.12 2.39 7.31
N ARG A 261 8.35 2.03 6.96
CA ARG A 261 8.68 0.74 6.32
C ARG A 261 9.92 0.11 6.93
N SER A 262 9.93 -1.22 6.99
CA SER A 262 11.11 -2.03 7.25
C SER A 262 11.13 -3.25 6.32
N THR A 263 12.26 -3.94 6.23
CA THR A 263 12.41 -5.20 5.50
C THR A 263 13.15 -6.19 6.38
N ASP A 264 12.93 -7.48 6.19
CA ASP A 264 13.64 -8.51 6.95
C ASP A 264 14.99 -8.92 6.33
N THR A 265 15.31 -8.32 5.21
CA THR A 265 16.60 -8.49 4.52
C THR A 265 17.18 -7.15 4.11
N THR A 266 18.50 -7.02 4.22
CA THR A 266 19.24 -5.87 3.69
C THR A 266 19.35 -5.97 2.16
N ALA A 267 19.78 -4.90 1.50
CA ALA A 267 20.07 -4.89 0.06
C ALA A 267 21.12 -5.94 -0.35
N THR A 268 21.92 -6.45 0.60
CA THR A 268 22.91 -7.51 0.38
C THR A 268 22.41 -8.90 0.76
N GLY A 269 21.10 -9.06 1.01
CA GLY A 269 20.47 -10.35 1.35
C GLY A 269 20.73 -10.84 2.78
N GLN A 270 21.30 -10.01 3.66
CA GLN A 270 21.51 -10.38 5.07
C GLN A 270 20.23 -10.14 5.88
N PRO A 271 19.96 -10.94 6.93
CA PRO A 271 18.85 -10.68 7.84
C PRO A 271 18.89 -9.25 8.40
N ALA A 272 17.76 -8.57 8.43
CA ALA A 272 17.59 -7.23 8.97
C ALA A 272 16.58 -7.21 10.10
N ASP A 273 16.71 -6.24 11.00
CA ASP A 273 15.76 -6.01 12.07
C ASP A 273 14.49 -5.35 11.48
N THR A 274 13.35 -6.03 11.63
CA THR A 274 12.05 -5.56 11.14
C THR A 274 11.34 -4.61 12.10
N SER A 275 11.88 -4.41 13.30
CA SER A 275 11.25 -3.58 14.32
C SER A 275 11.37 -2.08 13.99
N ILE A 276 10.38 -1.32 14.46
CA ILE A 276 10.35 0.14 14.42
C ILE A 276 10.00 0.69 15.80
N ASP A 277 10.25 1.96 16.02
CA ASP A 277 9.82 2.64 17.25
C ASP A 277 8.47 3.35 17.01
N TRP A 278 7.53 3.11 17.92
CA TRP A 278 6.27 3.83 18.04
C TRP A 278 6.27 4.65 19.32
N SER A 279 6.16 5.95 19.20
CA SER A 279 5.98 6.85 20.34
C SER A 279 4.48 6.99 20.62
N ALA A 280 4.03 6.47 21.75
CA ALA A 280 2.65 6.56 22.19
C ALA A 280 2.21 8.02 22.36
N PRO A 281 0.96 8.37 22.05
CA PRO A 281 0.44 9.73 22.24
C PRO A 281 0.51 10.14 23.72
N SER A 282 0.47 11.46 23.95
CA SER A 282 0.54 12.02 25.31
C SER A 282 -0.77 11.87 26.10
N ALA A 283 -1.89 11.76 25.40
CA ALA A 283 -3.21 11.57 26.00
C ALA A 283 -3.58 10.09 26.07
N PRO A 284 -4.16 9.62 27.18
CA PRO A 284 -4.72 8.27 27.27
C PRO A 284 -5.85 8.09 26.25
N GLN A 285 -5.73 7.05 25.41
CA GLN A 285 -6.72 6.67 24.39
C GLN A 285 -6.46 5.28 23.86
N GLN A 286 -7.41 4.72 23.16
CA GLN A 286 -7.17 3.54 22.33
C GLN A 286 -6.48 3.96 21.05
N VAL A 287 -5.48 3.18 20.66
CA VAL A 287 -4.76 3.35 19.38
C VAL A 287 -4.84 2.04 18.62
N ASP A 288 -5.32 2.11 17.41
CA ASP A 288 -5.30 0.98 16.49
C ASP A 288 -4.03 1.03 15.64
N LEU A 289 -3.39 -0.12 15.52
CA LEU A 289 -2.14 -0.31 14.80
C LEU A 289 -2.34 -1.36 13.70
N TRP A 290 -1.79 -1.09 12.53
CA TRP A 290 -1.77 -2.03 11.42
C TRP A 290 -0.36 -2.24 10.92
N VAL A 291 -0.05 -3.49 10.60
CA VAL A 291 1.16 -3.84 9.87
C VAL A 291 0.75 -4.61 8.63
N VAL A 292 1.16 -4.09 7.48
CA VAL A 292 0.99 -4.75 6.17
C VAL A 292 2.31 -5.39 5.79
N VAL A 293 2.29 -6.66 5.42
CA VAL A 293 3.44 -7.41 4.91
C VAL A 293 3.26 -7.68 3.42
N ARG A 294 4.37 -7.62 2.67
CA ARG A 294 4.43 -7.89 1.22
C ARG A 294 5.67 -8.71 0.90
N ASP A 295 5.54 -9.63 -0.03
CA ASP A 295 6.62 -10.50 -0.52
C ASP A 295 7.36 -9.95 -1.74
N GLY A 296 6.87 -8.86 -2.35
CA GLY A 296 7.44 -8.29 -3.57
C GLY A 296 7.04 -9.01 -4.87
N ARG A 297 6.26 -10.11 -4.80
CA ARG A 297 5.73 -10.86 -5.96
C ARG A 297 4.22 -10.69 -6.13
N GLY A 298 3.60 -9.83 -5.32
CA GLY A 298 2.16 -9.56 -5.35
C GLY A 298 1.39 -10.12 -4.16
N GLY A 299 1.99 -10.99 -3.35
CA GLY A 299 1.42 -11.47 -2.11
C GLY A 299 1.38 -10.37 -1.05
N VAL A 300 0.25 -10.26 -0.36
CA VAL A 300 -0.03 -9.25 0.65
C VAL A 300 -0.75 -9.86 1.83
N GLY A 301 -0.32 -9.53 3.04
CA GLY A 301 -1.02 -9.88 4.27
C GLY A 301 -0.99 -8.73 5.27
N TRP A 302 -1.74 -8.83 6.35
CA TRP A 302 -1.72 -7.82 7.42
C TRP A 302 -2.15 -8.37 8.76
N ILE A 303 -1.83 -7.60 9.79
CA ILE A 303 -2.34 -7.78 11.14
C ILE A 303 -2.86 -6.44 11.66
N ALA A 304 -3.97 -6.47 12.39
CA ALA A 304 -4.54 -5.33 13.09
C ALA A 304 -4.53 -5.61 14.59
N ARG A 305 -4.13 -4.64 15.39
CA ARG A 305 -4.08 -4.73 16.85
C ARG A 305 -4.47 -3.40 17.47
N SER A 306 -5.06 -3.45 18.66
CA SER A 306 -5.38 -2.26 19.45
C SER A 306 -4.54 -2.22 20.72
N VAL A 307 -4.08 -1.03 21.09
CA VAL A 307 -3.31 -0.77 22.31
C VAL A 307 -4.01 0.32 23.12
N GLN A 308 -4.28 0.06 24.40
CA GLN A 308 -4.78 1.08 25.30
C GLN A 308 -3.62 1.93 25.83
N VAL A 309 -3.56 3.19 25.44
CA VAL A 309 -2.62 4.14 26.05
C VAL A 309 -3.13 4.54 27.42
N THR A 310 -2.33 4.29 28.45
CA THR A 310 -2.68 4.58 29.87
C THR A 310 -1.97 5.83 30.35
N PRO A 311 -2.47 6.51 31.40
CA PRO A 311 -1.74 7.61 32.03
C PRO A 311 -0.31 7.18 32.39
N PRO A 312 0.67 8.11 32.37
CA PRO A 312 2.01 7.79 32.85
C PRO A 312 1.95 7.35 34.31
N ALA A 313 2.79 6.39 34.68
CA ALA A 313 2.87 5.96 36.09
C ALA A 313 3.21 7.17 36.98
N ALA A 314 2.45 7.32 38.07
CA ALA A 314 2.75 8.35 39.07
C ALA A 314 4.16 8.08 39.64
N ARG A 315 5.04 9.06 39.58
CA ARG A 315 6.39 9.00 40.16
C ARG A 315 6.38 9.19 41.66
#